data_8390a77d41782a08cb9bf3e5c6a2192a
#
_entry.id   8390a77d41782a08cb9bf3e5c6a2192a
#
_cell.length_a   1.000
_cell.length_b   1.000
_cell.length_c   1.000
_cell.angle_alpha   90.00
_cell.angle_beta   90.00
_cell.angle_gamma   90.00
#
_symmetry.space_group_name_H-M   'P 1'
#
loop_
_entity.id
_entity.type
_entity.pdbx_description
1 polymer ?
#
loop_
_entity_poly.entity_id
_entity_poly.type
_entity_poly.pdbx_seq_one_letter_code
_entity_poly.pdbx_strand_id
1 'polypeptide(L)'
;MIQFGVASTCVNQPDSLRYSVEWAIEHGFRGVEFNAPEMYLAEQSLVDLKWAFDMSIEHNLRYTHHFPPGALPGSHVAATRERDLEEFNKEIFVAGELGVEVIVVHPGRLHVPGVKQGEESEDDRQVGISYFVDWAKDAAEEAESAGVMIGFENMHYNPGWVIRSHQELVDAVDEIDHDSVGITLDVGHAWGSGGIDAGIEIFGDRIKHVQVHDARGPEGAGNVRDQHLEIGTGLVKWDSVGELVGDREFLVV
;
A
#
# COMPACT_ATOMS: atom_id res chain seq x y z
N MET A 1 5.97 -21.44 5.51
CA MET A 1 5.27 -21.05 6.77
C MET A 1 4.93 -19.58 6.62
N ILE A 2 3.67 -19.21 6.83
CA ILE A 2 3.22 -17.82 6.69
C ILE A 2 3.99 -16.94 7.69
N GLN A 3 4.47 -15.80 7.22
CA GLN A 3 5.19 -14.81 8.03
C GLN A 3 4.26 -13.63 8.30
N PHE A 4 3.95 -13.41 9.57
CA PHE A 4 3.11 -12.30 9.98
C PHE A 4 3.95 -11.10 10.43
N GLY A 5 3.66 -9.95 9.86
CA GLY A 5 4.09 -8.64 10.34
C GLY A 5 3.00 -7.95 11.15
N VAL A 6 3.32 -6.77 11.66
CA VAL A 6 2.38 -5.90 12.34
C VAL A 6 2.49 -4.49 11.77
N ALA A 7 1.35 -3.88 11.48
CA ALA A 7 1.32 -2.47 11.13
C ALA A 7 1.59 -1.60 12.36
N SER A 8 2.41 -0.58 12.24
CA SER A 8 2.72 0.35 13.34
C SER A 8 1.47 1.02 13.91
N THR A 9 0.44 1.21 13.11
CA THR A 9 -0.88 1.72 13.57
C THR A 9 -1.58 0.81 14.59
N CYS A 10 -1.19 -0.47 14.66
CA CYS A 10 -1.75 -1.44 15.62
C CYS A 10 -1.06 -1.41 16.98
N VAL A 11 0.01 -0.63 17.15
CA VAL A 11 0.75 -0.53 18.42
C VAL A 11 0.47 0.78 19.14
N ASN A 12 0.84 0.87 20.44
CA ASN A 12 0.49 2.02 21.27
C ASN A 12 1.22 3.33 20.93
N GLN A 13 2.32 3.26 20.18
CA GLN A 13 3.12 4.41 19.75
C GLN A 13 3.40 4.29 18.25
N PRO A 14 2.39 4.50 17.41
CA PRO A 14 2.48 4.24 15.96
C PRO A 14 3.55 5.08 15.26
N ASP A 15 3.82 6.29 15.74
CA ASP A 15 4.79 7.21 15.14
C ASP A 15 6.23 6.92 15.57
N SER A 16 6.44 5.92 16.43
CA SER A 16 7.77 5.51 16.88
C SER A 16 8.26 4.27 16.14
N LEU A 17 9.18 4.46 15.22
CA LEU A 17 9.87 3.39 14.50
C LEU A 17 10.50 2.38 15.48
N ARG A 18 11.20 2.85 16.52
CA ARG A 18 11.80 1.99 17.54
C ARG A 18 10.77 1.17 18.29
N TYR A 19 9.71 1.82 18.78
CA TYR A 19 8.68 1.13 19.54
C TYR A 19 7.99 0.05 18.71
N SER A 20 7.71 0.32 17.44
CA SER A 20 7.07 -0.65 16.54
C SER A 20 7.95 -1.89 16.32
N VAL A 21 9.26 -1.70 16.12
CA VAL A 21 10.22 -2.79 15.94
C VAL A 21 10.40 -3.59 17.23
N GLU A 22 10.60 -2.93 18.38
CA GLU A 22 10.73 -3.60 19.68
C GLU A 22 9.47 -4.40 20.02
N TRP A 23 8.30 -3.82 19.77
CA TRP A 23 7.02 -4.47 20.01
C TRP A 23 6.84 -5.73 19.12
N ALA A 24 7.19 -5.64 17.84
CA ALA A 24 7.14 -6.78 16.93
C ALA A 24 8.05 -7.93 17.39
N ILE A 25 9.27 -7.61 17.82
CA ILE A 25 10.23 -8.59 18.35
C ILE A 25 9.65 -9.26 19.61
N GLU A 26 9.17 -8.46 20.57
CA GLU A 26 8.63 -8.96 21.84
C GLU A 26 7.44 -9.91 21.65
N HIS A 27 6.60 -9.62 20.64
CA HIS A 27 5.38 -10.40 20.38
C HIS A 27 5.57 -11.48 19.31
N GLY A 28 6.79 -11.68 18.80
CA GLY A 28 7.14 -12.77 17.88
C GLY A 28 6.68 -12.58 16.44
N PHE A 29 6.38 -11.36 16.02
CA PHE A 29 6.13 -11.03 14.63
C PHE A 29 7.41 -11.14 13.79
N ARG A 30 7.25 -11.34 12.50
CA ARG A 30 8.35 -11.50 11.53
C ARG A 30 8.67 -10.23 10.77
N GLY A 31 7.95 -9.16 11.02
CA GLY A 31 8.24 -7.86 10.43
C GLY A 31 7.32 -6.77 10.92
N VAL A 32 7.56 -5.59 10.38
CA VAL A 32 6.79 -4.38 10.66
C VAL A 32 6.46 -3.70 9.34
N GLU A 33 5.20 -3.29 9.19
CA GLU A 33 4.83 -2.26 8.25
C GLU A 33 4.83 -0.92 8.96
N PHE A 34 5.71 -0.03 8.55
CA PHE A 34 5.71 1.35 9.04
C PHE A 34 4.54 2.09 8.40
N ASN A 35 3.43 2.17 9.12
CA ASN A 35 2.15 2.69 8.65
C ASN A 35 1.54 3.60 9.74
N ALA A 36 1.86 4.87 9.68
CA ALA A 36 1.18 5.89 10.49
C ALA A 36 0.95 7.12 9.60
N PRO A 37 -0.11 7.90 9.83
CA PRO A 37 -0.46 9.04 8.97
C PRO A 37 0.67 10.06 8.78
N GLU A 38 1.61 10.12 9.72
CA GLU A 38 2.73 11.06 9.75
C GLU A 38 4.09 10.35 9.82
N MET A 39 4.14 9.03 9.57
CA MET A 39 5.41 8.29 9.57
C MET A 39 6.08 8.38 8.20
N TYR A 40 6.88 9.42 8.00
CA TYR A 40 7.81 9.52 6.89
C TYR A 40 9.16 8.96 7.31
N LEU A 41 9.68 7.96 6.55
CA LEU A 41 11.00 7.37 6.81
C LEU A 41 12.11 8.41 6.60
N ALA A 42 11.94 9.27 5.60
CA ALA A 42 12.90 10.33 5.30
C ALA A 42 13.01 11.40 6.42
N GLU A 43 12.05 11.47 7.32
CA GLU A 43 12.06 12.37 8.49
C GLU A 43 12.63 11.71 9.75
N GLN A 44 12.86 10.38 9.73
CA GLN A 44 13.42 9.67 10.85
C GLN A 44 14.91 10.00 11.05
N SER A 45 15.38 9.94 12.30
CA SER A 45 16.80 10.16 12.56
C SER A 45 17.66 9.05 11.96
N LEU A 46 18.84 9.38 11.45
CA LEU A 46 19.79 8.39 10.93
C LEU A 46 20.18 7.35 11.99
N VAL A 47 20.13 7.73 13.27
CA VAL A 47 20.42 6.81 14.39
C VAL A 47 19.31 5.77 14.52
N ASP A 48 18.07 6.16 14.36
CA ASP A 48 16.94 5.24 14.47
C ASP A 48 16.82 4.35 13.23
N LEU A 49 17.04 4.89 12.03
CA LEU A 49 17.08 4.11 10.80
C LEU A 49 18.19 3.04 10.85
N LYS A 50 19.41 3.45 11.23
CA LYS A 50 20.51 2.49 11.38
C LYS A 50 20.20 1.43 12.43
N TRP A 51 19.65 1.82 13.56
CA TRP A 51 19.27 0.89 14.61
C TRP A 51 18.20 -0.12 14.10
N ALA A 52 17.18 0.34 13.39
CA ALA A 52 16.16 -0.54 12.82
C ALA A 52 16.75 -1.51 11.78
N PHE A 53 17.66 -1.03 10.93
CA PHE A 53 18.40 -1.88 10.01
C PHE A 53 19.19 -2.96 10.76
N ASP A 54 19.94 -2.59 11.82
CA ASP A 54 20.68 -3.57 12.63
C ASP A 54 19.72 -4.61 13.25
N MET A 55 18.55 -4.18 13.73
CA MET A 55 17.51 -5.08 14.29
C MET A 55 16.91 -6.02 13.23
N SER A 56 16.74 -5.58 12.00
CA SER A 56 16.26 -6.46 10.92
C SER A 56 17.21 -7.63 10.68
N ILE A 57 18.51 -7.38 10.72
CA ILE A 57 19.54 -8.40 10.56
C ILE A 57 19.60 -9.33 11.81
N GLU A 58 19.63 -8.73 13.01
CA GLU A 58 19.78 -9.51 14.26
C GLU A 58 18.60 -10.46 14.52
N HIS A 59 17.37 -9.99 14.24
CA HIS A 59 16.13 -10.73 14.51
C HIS A 59 15.50 -11.36 13.28
N ASN A 60 16.14 -11.22 12.09
CA ASN A 60 15.59 -11.65 10.79
C ASN A 60 14.17 -11.12 10.57
N LEU A 61 14.02 -9.81 10.75
CA LEU A 61 12.77 -9.09 10.50
C LEU A 61 12.73 -8.58 9.06
N ARG A 62 11.52 -8.53 8.52
CA ARG A 62 11.20 -7.93 7.23
C ARG A 62 10.49 -6.61 7.47
N TYR A 63 10.72 -5.65 6.59
CA TYR A 63 10.06 -4.36 6.66
C TYR A 63 9.29 -4.06 5.39
N THR A 64 8.10 -3.53 5.57
CA THR A 64 7.34 -2.82 4.55
C THR A 64 7.03 -1.41 5.04
N HIS A 65 6.69 -0.53 4.15
CA HIS A 65 6.35 0.84 4.49
C HIS A 65 5.10 1.27 3.75
N HIS A 66 4.14 1.81 4.46
CA HIS A 66 2.96 2.41 3.85
C HIS A 66 3.19 3.92 3.73
N PHE A 67 3.35 4.41 2.50
CA PHE A 67 3.51 5.83 2.24
C PHE A 67 2.31 6.61 2.79
N PRO A 68 2.53 7.69 3.56
CA PRO A 68 1.46 8.44 4.17
C PRO A 68 0.38 8.87 3.16
N PRO A 69 -0.91 8.71 3.49
CA PRO A 69 -1.98 9.03 2.56
C PRO A 69 -2.04 10.54 2.27
N GLY A 70 -2.30 10.88 1.02
CA GLY A 70 -2.44 12.28 0.62
C GLY A 70 -1.78 12.62 -0.71
N ALA A 71 -0.93 11.76 -1.24
CA ALA A 71 -0.42 11.91 -2.59
C ALA A 71 -1.55 11.91 -3.62
N LEU A 72 -1.40 12.72 -4.64
CA LEU A 72 -2.38 12.94 -5.69
C LEU A 72 -1.74 12.70 -7.08
N PRO A 73 -1.25 11.49 -7.36
CA PRO A 73 -0.54 11.19 -8.60
C PRO A 73 -1.39 11.43 -9.86
N GLY A 74 -2.72 11.28 -9.77
CA GLY A 74 -3.66 11.60 -10.84
C GLY A 74 -4.15 13.06 -10.88
N SER A 75 -3.54 13.97 -10.12
CA SER A 75 -3.95 15.38 -10.09
C SER A 75 -3.78 16.07 -11.46
N HIS A 76 -4.76 16.88 -11.86
CA HIS A 76 -4.65 17.75 -13.04
C HIS A 76 -3.69 18.94 -12.83
N VAL A 77 -3.17 19.13 -11.62
CA VAL A 77 -2.18 20.17 -11.30
C VAL A 77 -0.78 19.56 -11.33
N ALA A 78 0.03 19.88 -12.34
CA ALA A 78 1.37 19.33 -12.51
C ALA A 78 2.26 19.55 -11.28
N ALA A 79 2.28 20.78 -10.72
CA ALA A 79 3.07 21.08 -9.53
C ALA A 79 2.70 20.23 -8.29
N THR A 80 1.46 19.73 -8.22
CA THR A 80 1.06 18.79 -7.17
C THR A 80 1.71 17.42 -7.41
N ARG A 81 1.64 16.90 -8.63
CA ARG A 81 2.25 15.61 -8.98
C ARG A 81 3.76 15.64 -8.82
N GLU A 82 4.41 16.73 -9.25
CA GLU A 82 5.87 16.90 -9.12
C GLU A 82 6.31 16.90 -7.65
N ARG A 83 5.61 17.65 -6.79
CA ARG A 83 5.88 17.68 -5.35
C ARG A 83 5.71 16.27 -4.72
N ASP A 84 4.59 15.63 -5.02
CA ASP A 84 4.27 14.31 -4.44
C ASP A 84 5.25 13.24 -4.92
N LEU A 85 5.72 13.32 -6.18
CA LEU A 85 6.78 12.45 -6.69
C LEU A 85 8.12 12.70 -5.99
N GLU A 86 8.49 13.95 -5.78
CA GLU A 86 9.72 14.29 -5.07
C GLU A 86 9.70 13.76 -3.62
N GLU A 87 8.56 13.88 -2.92
CA GLU A 87 8.39 13.34 -1.57
C GLU A 87 8.46 11.81 -1.58
N PHE A 88 7.78 11.17 -2.53
CA PHE A 88 7.77 9.71 -2.65
C PHE A 88 9.15 9.15 -2.99
N ASN A 89 9.91 9.78 -3.88
CA ASN A 89 11.27 9.35 -4.22
C ASN A 89 12.23 9.47 -3.02
N LYS A 90 12.05 10.44 -2.14
CA LYS A 90 12.82 10.51 -0.87
C LYS A 90 12.51 9.33 0.03
N GLU A 91 11.23 8.94 0.13
CA GLU A 91 10.83 7.76 0.90
C GLU A 91 11.39 6.46 0.29
N ILE A 92 11.32 6.29 -1.04
CA ILE A 92 11.90 5.15 -1.75
C ILE A 92 13.40 5.01 -1.44
N PHE A 93 14.15 6.12 -1.52
CA PHE A 93 15.58 6.11 -1.24
C PHE A 93 15.87 5.64 0.19
N VAL A 94 15.20 6.23 1.19
CA VAL A 94 15.40 5.86 2.61
C VAL A 94 14.89 4.44 2.88
N ALA A 95 13.82 4.02 2.25
CA ALA A 95 13.29 2.67 2.35
C ALA A 95 14.31 1.63 1.86
N GLY A 96 14.98 1.89 0.73
CA GLY A 96 16.06 1.04 0.23
C GLY A 96 17.22 0.92 1.21
N GLU A 97 17.67 2.03 1.79
CA GLU A 97 18.74 2.04 2.80
C GLU A 97 18.34 1.29 4.09
N LEU A 98 17.06 1.26 4.43
CA LEU A 98 16.51 0.54 5.58
C LEU A 98 16.28 -0.96 5.30
N GLY A 99 16.28 -1.38 4.03
CA GLY A 99 15.96 -2.74 3.62
C GLY A 99 14.45 -3.03 3.60
N VAL A 100 13.64 -2.01 3.33
CA VAL A 100 12.20 -2.17 3.08
C VAL A 100 12.00 -2.93 1.78
N GLU A 101 11.17 -3.96 1.80
CA GLU A 101 10.91 -4.79 0.62
C GLU A 101 9.83 -4.19 -0.28
N VAL A 102 8.77 -3.66 0.30
CA VAL A 102 7.63 -3.08 -0.42
C VAL A 102 7.23 -1.75 0.20
N ILE A 103 7.08 -0.72 -0.64
CA ILE A 103 6.36 0.50 -0.28
C ILE A 103 4.95 0.40 -0.82
N VAL A 104 3.99 0.40 0.09
CA VAL A 104 2.56 0.47 -0.23
C VAL A 104 2.19 1.92 -0.50
N VAL A 105 1.47 2.17 -1.57
CA VAL A 105 0.98 3.51 -1.91
C VAL A 105 -0.41 3.46 -2.52
N HIS A 106 -1.26 4.40 -2.11
CA HIS A 106 -2.58 4.55 -2.72
C HIS A 106 -2.47 5.12 -4.14
N PRO A 107 -3.28 4.68 -5.11
CA PRO A 107 -3.40 5.35 -6.41
C PRO A 107 -3.88 6.80 -6.30
N GLY A 108 -4.37 7.19 -5.13
CA GLY A 108 -4.71 8.55 -4.78
C GLY A 108 -6.11 8.99 -5.24
N ARG A 109 -6.46 10.19 -4.82
CA ARG A 109 -7.73 10.83 -5.19
C ARG A 109 -7.56 11.68 -6.43
N LEU A 110 -8.61 11.72 -7.25
CA LEU A 110 -8.64 12.64 -8.38
C LEU A 110 -8.74 14.08 -7.87
N HIS A 111 -7.92 14.95 -8.45
CA HIS A 111 -7.91 16.37 -8.12
C HIS A 111 -7.98 17.22 -9.40
N VAL A 112 -9.15 17.79 -9.66
CA VAL A 112 -9.43 18.70 -10.78
C VAL A 112 -9.74 20.09 -10.21
N PRO A 113 -8.98 21.14 -10.53
CA PRO A 113 -9.20 22.46 -9.99
C PRO A 113 -10.62 22.98 -10.26
N GLY A 114 -11.29 23.40 -9.20
CA GLY A 114 -12.65 23.95 -9.30
C GLY A 114 -13.77 22.92 -9.38
N VAL A 115 -13.45 21.63 -9.40
CA VAL A 115 -14.41 20.53 -9.34
C VAL A 115 -14.41 19.95 -7.93
N LYS A 116 -15.61 19.66 -7.38
CA LYS A 116 -15.71 19.01 -6.08
C LYS A 116 -15.41 17.54 -6.22
N GLN A 117 -14.64 17.00 -5.27
CA GLN A 117 -14.24 15.60 -5.24
C GLN A 117 -15.44 14.66 -5.32
N GLY A 118 -15.40 13.74 -6.26
CA GLY A 118 -16.46 12.79 -6.56
C GLY A 118 -17.51 13.30 -7.55
N GLU A 119 -17.35 14.55 -8.04
CA GLU A 119 -18.20 15.17 -9.07
C GLU A 119 -17.43 15.39 -10.39
N GLU A 120 -16.19 14.86 -10.48
CA GLU A 120 -15.36 14.91 -11.69
C GLU A 120 -16.01 14.09 -12.82
N SER A 121 -15.81 14.54 -14.05
CA SER A 121 -16.28 13.83 -15.23
C SER A 121 -15.46 12.55 -15.46
N GLU A 122 -16.01 11.62 -16.24
CA GLU A 122 -15.25 10.43 -16.65
C GLU A 122 -14.06 10.80 -17.53
N ASP A 123 -14.17 11.82 -18.37
CA ASP A 123 -13.04 12.31 -19.17
C ASP A 123 -11.92 12.85 -18.28
N ASP A 124 -12.24 13.62 -17.23
CA ASP A 124 -11.25 14.07 -16.24
C ASP A 124 -10.57 12.90 -15.56
N ARG A 125 -11.33 11.85 -15.24
CA ARG A 125 -10.80 10.66 -14.59
C ARG A 125 -9.85 9.89 -15.50
N GLN A 126 -10.17 9.71 -16.77
CA GLN A 126 -9.30 9.04 -17.74
C GLN A 126 -7.97 9.80 -17.91
N VAL A 127 -8.01 11.12 -17.94
CA VAL A 127 -6.81 11.97 -17.92
C VAL A 127 -6.04 11.78 -16.60
N GLY A 128 -6.73 11.73 -15.47
CA GLY A 128 -6.12 11.46 -14.16
C GLY A 128 -5.45 10.09 -14.08
N ILE A 129 -6.01 9.04 -14.71
CA ILE A 129 -5.38 7.72 -14.80
C ILE A 129 -4.08 7.80 -15.60
N SER A 130 -4.07 8.49 -16.75
CA SER A 130 -2.83 8.65 -17.52
C SER A 130 -1.74 9.38 -16.74
N TYR A 131 -2.10 10.41 -15.96
CA TYR A 131 -1.15 11.11 -15.10
C TYR A 131 -0.62 10.22 -13.96
N PHE A 132 -1.48 9.38 -13.39
CA PHE A 132 -1.08 8.39 -12.39
C PHE A 132 -0.07 7.39 -12.98
N VAL A 133 -0.33 6.87 -14.19
CA VAL A 133 0.57 5.93 -14.86
C VAL A 133 1.93 6.57 -15.15
N ASP A 134 1.95 7.81 -15.67
CA ASP A 134 3.20 8.54 -15.93
C ASP A 134 3.98 8.77 -14.62
N TRP A 135 3.29 9.23 -13.56
CA TRP A 135 3.89 9.42 -12.23
C TRP A 135 4.48 8.11 -11.68
N ALA A 136 3.77 7.00 -11.86
CA ALA A 136 4.21 5.69 -11.38
C ALA A 136 5.42 5.17 -12.16
N LYS A 137 5.52 5.42 -13.47
CA LYS A 137 6.70 5.09 -14.29
C LYS A 137 7.94 5.83 -13.79
N ASP A 138 7.80 7.14 -13.53
CA ASP A 138 8.91 7.93 -13.00
C ASP A 138 9.37 7.44 -11.61
N ALA A 139 8.43 7.05 -10.74
CA ALA A 139 8.73 6.49 -9.41
C ALA A 139 9.38 5.10 -9.49
N ALA A 140 9.01 4.29 -10.48
CA ALA A 140 9.50 2.93 -10.65
C ALA A 140 11.01 2.87 -10.94
N GLU A 141 11.55 3.84 -11.67
CA GLU A 141 12.99 3.97 -11.94
C GLU A 141 13.80 4.18 -10.65
N GLU A 142 13.27 5.00 -9.73
CA GLU A 142 13.90 5.21 -8.41
C GLU A 142 13.78 3.95 -7.55
N ALA A 143 12.62 3.28 -7.59
CA ALA A 143 12.39 2.05 -6.85
C ALA A 143 13.32 0.90 -7.31
N GLU A 144 13.54 0.75 -8.61
CA GLU A 144 14.52 -0.20 -9.15
C GLU A 144 15.92 0.11 -8.64
N SER A 145 16.31 1.38 -8.70
CA SER A 145 17.63 1.83 -8.25
C SER A 145 17.86 1.59 -6.75
N ALA A 146 16.82 1.73 -5.94
CA ALA A 146 16.84 1.50 -4.50
C ALA A 146 16.65 0.01 -4.10
N GLY A 147 16.25 -0.86 -5.04
CA GLY A 147 15.94 -2.26 -4.77
C GLY A 147 14.64 -2.45 -3.97
N VAL A 148 13.68 -1.55 -4.13
CA VAL A 148 12.38 -1.54 -3.44
C VAL A 148 11.26 -1.84 -4.41
N MET A 149 10.23 -2.56 -3.99
CA MET A 149 9.00 -2.79 -4.74
C MET A 149 7.97 -1.71 -4.41
N ILE A 150 7.30 -1.14 -5.41
CA ILE A 150 6.10 -0.32 -5.22
C ILE A 150 4.88 -1.23 -5.29
N GLY A 151 4.06 -1.25 -4.24
CA GLY A 151 2.79 -1.96 -4.19
C GLY A 151 1.61 -0.99 -4.25
N PHE A 152 0.97 -0.82 -5.41
CA PHE A 152 -0.25 -0.03 -5.49
C PHE A 152 -1.41 -0.78 -4.83
N GLU A 153 -2.05 -0.14 -3.84
CA GLU A 153 -3.10 -0.77 -3.06
C GLU A 153 -4.45 -0.72 -3.76
N ASN A 154 -5.18 -1.85 -3.71
CA ASN A 154 -6.56 -1.88 -4.13
C ASN A 154 -7.44 -1.17 -3.09
N MET A 155 -7.96 -0.03 -3.46
CA MET A 155 -8.79 0.78 -2.58
C MET A 155 -10.24 0.29 -2.51
N HIS A 156 -10.91 0.55 -1.38
CA HIS A 156 -12.37 0.44 -1.33
C HIS A 156 -13.02 1.43 -2.31
N TYR A 157 -14.18 1.07 -2.85
CA TYR A 157 -14.86 1.92 -3.84
C TYR A 157 -15.19 3.31 -3.29
N ASN A 158 -14.76 4.34 -4.01
CA ASN A 158 -15.13 5.74 -3.76
C ASN A 158 -15.10 6.52 -5.08
N PRO A 159 -16.15 7.29 -5.42
CA PRO A 159 -16.19 8.04 -6.68
C PRO A 159 -15.07 9.08 -6.84
N GLY A 160 -14.43 9.50 -5.77
CA GLY A 160 -13.30 10.41 -5.81
C GLY A 160 -11.93 9.76 -6.03
N TRP A 161 -11.84 8.42 -6.11
CA TRP A 161 -10.58 7.75 -6.41
C TRP A 161 -10.24 7.80 -7.91
N VAL A 162 -8.95 7.86 -8.23
CA VAL A 162 -8.43 7.72 -9.61
C VAL A 162 -8.74 6.32 -10.13
N ILE A 163 -8.37 5.29 -9.36
CA ILE A 163 -8.64 3.87 -9.62
C ILE A 163 -9.83 3.43 -8.76
N ARG A 164 -10.83 2.78 -9.35
CA ARG A 164 -12.10 2.45 -8.68
C ARG A 164 -12.46 0.97 -8.70
N SER A 165 -11.71 0.14 -9.46
CA SER A 165 -11.97 -1.29 -9.56
C SER A 165 -10.68 -2.10 -9.64
N HIS A 166 -10.79 -3.41 -9.36
CA HIS A 166 -9.68 -4.35 -9.50
C HIS A 166 -9.12 -4.36 -10.92
N GLN A 167 -10.00 -4.35 -11.95
CA GLN A 167 -9.57 -4.34 -13.34
C GLN A 167 -8.81 -3.06 -13.72
N GLU A 168 -9.29 -1.90 -13.30
CA GLU A 168 -8.58 -0.64 -13.55
C GLU A 168 -7.20 -0.60 -12.91
N LEU A 169 -7.04 -1.22 -11.72
CA LEU A 169 -5.72 -1.31 -11.08
C LEU A 169 -4.78 -2.21 -11.88
N VAL A 170 -5.26 -3.35 -12.35
CA VAL A 170 -4.49 -4.23 -13.24
C VAL A 170 -4.12 -3.54 -14.52
N ASP A 171 -5.08 -2.89 -15.19
CA ASP A 171 -4.84 -2.19 -16.46
C ASP A 171 -3.76 -1.11 -16.29
N ALA A 172 -3.79 -0.37 -15.17
CA ALA A 172 -2.80 0.65 -14.87
C ALA A 172 -1.41 0.04 -14.57
N VAL A 173 -1.33 -1.03 -13.77
CA VAL A 173 -0.06 -1.71 -13.47
C VAL A 173 0.53 -2.34 -14.72
N ASP A 174 -0.30 -2.92 -15.59
CA ASP A 174 0.15 -3.47 -16.88
C ASP A 174 0.62 -2.38 -17.85
N GLU A 175 0.03 -1.18 -17.81
CA GLU A 175 0.46 -0.04 -18.63
C GLU A 175 1.76 0.59 -18.09
N ILE A 176 1.99 0.54 -16.76
CA ILE A 176 3.26 0.96 -16.16
C ILE A 176 4.38 0.04 -16.65
N ASP A 177 4.14 -1.28 -16.74
CA ASP A 177 5.04 -2.31 -17.31
C ASP A 177 6.47 -2.23 -16.74
N HIS A 178 6.60 -2.31 -15.40
CA HIS A 178 7.88 -2.21 -14.71
C HIS A 178 8.02 -3.27 -13.62
N ASP A 179 9.19 -3.95 -13.57
CA ASP A 179 9.46 -5.07 -12.66
C ASP A 179 9.41 -4.67 -11.17
N SER A 180 9.69 -3.40 -10.85
CA SER A 180 9.62 -2.85 -9.47
C SER A 180 8.21 -2.38 -9.08
N VAL A 181 7.18 -2.69 -9.89
CA VAL A 181 5.79 -2.30 -9.61
C VAL A 181 4.90 -3.53 -9.49
N GLY A 182 3.99 -3.49 -8.54
CA GLY A 182 2.98 -4.52 -8.38
C GLY A 182 1.78 -4.02 -7.59
N ILE A 183 1.02 -4.96 -7.06
CA ILE A 183 -0.21 -4.69 -6.33
C ILE A 183 -0.05 -5.12 -4.87
N THR A 184 -0.47 -4.28 -3.95
CA THR A 184 -0.76 -4.65 -2.58
C THR A 184 -2.23 -5.07 -2.51
N LEU A 185 -2.47 -6.32 -2.15
CA LEU A 185 -3.82 -6.80 -1.86
C LEU A 185 -4.19 -6.43 -0.42
N ASP A 186 -5.02 -5.41 -0.26
CA ASP A 186 -5.76 -5.19 0.98
C ASP A 186 -7.05 -6.01 0.95
N VAL A 187 -7.16 -6.96 1.88
CA VAL A 187 -8.25 -7.93 1.93
C VAL A 187 -9.58 -7.30 2.29
N GLY A 188 -9.60 -6.36 3.23
CA GLY A 188 -10.82 -5.67 3.62
C GLY A 188 -11.35 -4.73 2.54
N HIS A 189 -10.47 -4.05 1.82
CA HIS A 189 -10.84 -3.26 0.65
C HIS A 189 -11.37 -4.12 -0.49
N ALA A 190 -10.72 -5.26 -0.78
CA ALA A 190 -11.19 -6.21 -1.79
C ALA A 190 -12.57 -6.75 -1.43
N TRP A 191 -12.81 -7.12 -0.16
CA TRP A 191 -14.13 -7.52 0.33
C TRP A 191 -15.21 -6.48 0.01
N GLY A 192 -14.91 -5.21 0.23
CA GLY A 192 -15.86 -4.11 0.00
C GLY A 192 -16.08 -3.74 -1.47
N SER A 193 -15.10 -3.95 -2.33
CA SER A 193 -15.09 -3.36 -3.69
C SER A 193 -15.50 -4.31 -4.80
N GLY A 194 -15.04 -5.53 -4.81
CA GLY A 194 -15.26 -6.46 -5.92
C GLY A 194 -15.31 -7.92 -5.48
N GLY A 195 -14.99 -8.17 -4.22
CA GLY A 195 -14.80 -9.49 -3.66
C GLY A 195 -13.35 -9.96 -3.68
N ILE A 196 -13.00 -10.77 -2.69
CA ILE A 196 -11.63 -11.23 -2.47
C ILE A 196 -11.20 -12.20 -3.57
N ASP A 197 -12.02 -13.22 -3.86
CA ASP A 197 -11.71 -14.24 -4.86
C ASP A 197 -11.48 -13.60 -6.24
N ALA A 198 -12.33 -12.64 -6.62
CA ALA A 198 -12.18 -11.89 -7.86
C ALA A 198 -10.90 -11.03 -7.86
N GLY A 199 -10.57 -10.41 -6.74
CA GLY A 199 -9.32 -9.66 -6.58
C GLY A 199 -8.10 -10.56 -6.75
N ILE A 200 -8.04 -11.69 -6.06
CA ILE A 200 -6.93 -12.66 -6.15
C ILE A 200 -6.78 -13.18 -7.59
N GLU A 201 -7.88 -13.55 -8.24
CA GLU A 201 -7.87 -14.06 -9.61
C GLU A 201 -7.37 -13.02 -10.62
N ILE A 202 -7.89 -11.79 -10.55
CA ILE A 202 -7.55 -10.70 -11.49
C ILE A 202 -6.12 -10.21 -11.28
N PHE A 203 -5.70 -10.03 -10.03
CA PHE A 203 -4.36 -9.53 -9.71
C PHE A 203 -3.26 -10.56 -10.00
N GLY A 204 -3.52 -11.83 -9.72
CA GLY A 204 -2.61 -12.93 -10.04
C GLY A 204 -1.19 -12.72 -9.51
N ASP A 205 -0.18 -12.82 -10.39
CA ASP A 205 1.24 -12.68 -10.02
C ASP A 205 1.68 -11.24 -9.77
N ARG A 206 0.81 -10.26 -10.03
CA ARG A 206 1.05 -8.85 -9.72
C ARG A 206 0.97 -8.56 -8.22
N ILE A 207 0.35 -9.46 -7.42
CA ILE A 207 0.34 -9.32 -5.95
C ILE A 207 1.76 -9.46 -5.43
N LYS A 208 2.26 -8.42 -4.76
CA LYS A 208 3.60 -8.36 -4.15
C LYS A 208 3.54 -8.23 -2.63
N HIS A 209 2.42 -7.79 -2.09
CA HIS A 209 2.19 -7.61 -0.66
C HIS A 209 0.72 -7.88 -0.31
N VAL A 210 0.47 -8.24 0.96
CA VAL A 210 -0.88 -8.54 1.45
C VAL A 210 -1.10 -7.87 2.79
N GLN A 211 -2.12 -7.03 2.87
CA GLN A 211 -2.62 -6.45 4.11
C GLN A 211 -3.93 -7.12 4.51
N VAL A 212 -4.10 -7.38 5.80
CA VAL A 212 -5.23 -8.14 6.31
C VAL A 212 -5.93 -7.40 7.45
N HIS A 213 -7.18 -7.14 7.25
CA HIS A 213 -8.10 -6.70 8.29
C HIS A 213 -9.51 -7.22 8.00
N ASP A 214 -10.35 -7.34 9.01
CA ASP A 214 -11.72 -7.80 8.80
C ASP A 214 -12.66 -6.64 8.46
N ALA A 215 -13.78 -6.97 7.83
CA ALA A 215 -14.79 -6.02 7.39
C ALA A 215 -16.20 -6.57 7.60
N ARG A 216 -17.17 -5.68 7.72
CA ARG A 216 -18.61 -6.00 7.80
C ARG A 216 -19.32 -5.46 6.57
N GLY A 217 -20.49 -6.03 6.33
CA GLY A 217 -21.32 -5.70 5.17
C GLY A 217 -21.25 -6.78 4.10
N PRO A 218 -22.07 -6.68 3.05
CA PRO A 218 -22.08 -7.65 1.97
C PRO A 218 -20.80 -7.55 1.13
N GLU A 219 -20.23 -8.69 0.77
CA GLU A 219 -19.10 -8.78 -0.15
C GLU A 219 -19.44 -8.14 -1.50
N GLY A 220 -18.51 -7.36 -2.05
CA GLY A 220 -18.65 -6.72 -3.35
C GLY A 220 -19.70 -5.61 -3.43
N ALA A 221 -20.21 -5.13 -2.30
CA ALA A 221 -21.31 -4.16 -2.28
C ALA A 221 -20.95 -2.78 -2.82
N GLY A 222 -19.67 -2.47 -3.03
CA GLY A 222 -19.21 -1.20 -3.57
C GLY A 222 -19.37 0.02 -2.66
N ASN A 223 -19.86 -0.18 -1.44
CA ASN A 223 -20.13 0.87 -0.47
C ASN A 223 -19.77 0.48 0.97
N VAL A 224 -19.03 -0.60 1.14
CA VAL A 224 -18.55 -1.03 2.46
C VAL A 224 -17.52 0.01 2.91
N ARG A 225 -17.79 0.60 4.06
CA ARG A 225 -16.87 1.53 4.69
C ARG A 225 -15.62 0.78 5.09
N ASP A 226 -14.47 1.36 4.81
CA ASP A 226 -13.21 0.91 5.37
C ASP A 226 -13.29 0.90 6.91
N GLN A 227 -13.03 -0.26 7.53
CA GLN A 227 -13.34 -0.49 8.94
C GLN A 227 -12.15 -0.96 9.76
N HIS A 228 -11.13 -1.56 9.15
CA HIS A 228 -9.96 -2.12 9.84
C HIS A 228 -10.33 -2.91 11.11
N LEU A 229 -11.24 -3.88 10.97
CA LEU A 229 -11.68 -4.67 12.11
C LEU A 229 -10.67 -5.75 12.45
N GLU A 230 -10.64 -6.13 13.71
CA GLU A 230 -9.89 -7.28 14.21
C GLU A 230 -10.31 -8.55 13.45
N ILE A 231 -9.33 -9.34 13.01
CA ILE A 231 -9.53 -10.59 12.27
C ILE A 231 -10.41 -11.54 13.07
N GLY A 232 -11.44 -12.09 12.42
CA GLY A 232 -12.44 -12.99 13.01
C GLY A 232 -13.63 -12.28 13.69
N THR A 233 -13.69 -10.93 13.65
CA THR A 233 -14.83 -10.16 14.20
C THR A 233 -15.78 -9.64 13.12
N GLY A 234 -15.40 -9.76 11.87
CA GLY A 234 -16.16 -9.35 10.68
C GLY A 234 -16.80 -10.50 9.92
N LEU A 235 -16.87 -10.36 8.60
CA LEU A 235 -17.51 -11.30 7.69
C LEU A 235 -16.59 -11.78 6.56
N VAL A 236 -15.32 -11.35 6.55
CA VAL A 236 -14.33 -11.75 5.56
C VAL A 236 -14.16 -13.27 5.54
N LYS A 237 -14.15 -13.84 4.33
CA LYS A 237 -13.87 -15.27 4.12
C LYS A 237 -12.37 -15.45 3.90
N TRP A 238 -11.73 -16.14 4.82
CA TRP A 238 -10.27 -16.24 4.88
C TRP A 238 -9.67 -17.41 4.08
N ASP A 239 -10.50 -18.31 3.52
CA ASP A 239 -10.01 -19.55 2.89
C ASP A 239 -9.08 -19.23 1.69
N SER A 240 -9.53 -18.40 0.74
CA SER A 240 -8.75 -18.02 -0.44
C SER A 240 -7.52 -17.20 -0.08
N VAL A 241 -7.62 -16.33 0.93
CA VAL A 241 -6.47 -15.58 1.46
C VAL A 241 -5.45 -16.54 2.06
N GLY A 242 -5.91 -17.52 2.84
CA GLY A 242 -5.06 -18.55 3.44
C GLY A 242 -4.32 -19.38 2.38
N GLU A 243 -4.98 -19.74 1.28
CA GLU A 243 -4.37 -20.43 0.15
C GLU A 243 -3.30 -19.54 -0.51
N LEU A 244 -3.64 -18.29 -0.86
CA LEU A 244 -2.71 -17.34 -1.47
C LEU A 244 -1.43 -17.16 -0.66
N VAL A 245 -1.56 -16.87 0.64
CA VAL A 245 -0.39 -16.60 1.50
C VAL A 245 0.33 -17.88 1.93
N GLY A 246 -0.31 -19.05 1.81
CA GLY A 246 0.30 -20.34 2.03
C GLY A 246 1.26 -20.76 0.92
N ASP A 247 0.98 -20.33 -0.30
CA ASP A 247 1.73 -20.70 -1.50
C ASP A 247 2.85 -19.71 -1.85
N ARG A 248 2.85 -18.53 -1.26
CA ARG A 248 3.81 -17.45 -1.56
C ARG A 248 4.52 -16.95 -0.29
N GLU A 249 5.71 -16.41 -0.47
CA GLU A 249 6.50 -15.84 0.64
C GLU A 249 6.18 -14.35 0.83
N PHE A 250 4.99 -14.05 1.31
CA PHE A 250 4.62 -12.69 1.71
C PHE A 250 4.97 -12.42 3.18
N LEU A 251 5.24 -11.15 3.50
CA LEU A 251 4.98 -10.63 4.82
C LEU A 251 3.51 -10.20 4.85
N VAL A 252 2.70 -10.85 5.68
CA VAL A 252 1.26 -10.54 5.80
C VAL A 252 1.08 -9.58 6.98
N VAL A 253 0.52 -8.40 6.74
CA VAL A 253 0.39 -7.33 7.74
C VAL A 253 -1.07 -7.00 8.01
#